data_cc4793d9570e2291ea1302007a86d3f2
#
_entry.id   cc4793d9570e2291ea1302007a86d3f2
#
_cell.length_a   1.000
_cell.length_b   1.000
_cell.length_c   1.000
_cell.angle_alpha   90.00
_cell.angle_beta   90.00
_cell.angle_gamma   90.00
#
_symmetry.space_group_name_H-M   'P 1'
#
loop_
_entity.id
_entity.type
_entity.pdbx_description
1 polymer ?
#
loop_
_entity_poly.entity_id
_entity_poly.type
_entity_poly.pdbx_seq_one_letter_code
_entity_poly.pdbx_strand_id
1 'polypeptide(L)'
;PEDCSVLVIAGPQSPFLGPEVDALRDYLRQGGSVLAFLDPPFASGLGQLLGEWGVSAGDDFVIDTSGIGSLMGLDYTTPVAMSYDQAHPIVRKHRAGVMTFFEFARSVRFEGAAEGYLGVDLVFTSEQSWGETDLTVLQANPGKRTVKLDEGVDRPGPVSLAAAVRDSAGAGGRLVVFGDSDFASNNFFDLQGNGDLALNALSWLAEDEELI
;
A
#
# COMPACT_ATOMS: atom_id res chain seq x y z
N PRO A 1 -5.05 -23.09 2.46
CA PRO A 1 -4.18 -24.11 1.86
C PRO A 1 -2.99 -24.36 2.77
N GLU A 2 -2.82 -25.60 3.22
CA GLU A 2 -1.78 -25.98 4.21
C GLU A 2 -0.34 -25.85 3.64
N ASP A 3 -0.20 -25.65 2.35
CA ASP A 3 1.06 -25.55 1.59
C ASP A 3 1.32 -24.15 0.99
N CYS A 4 0.52 -23.16 1.37
CA CYS A 4 0.67 -21.79 0.89
C CYS A 4 1.51 -20.97 1.88
N SER A 5 2.71 -20.54 1.49
CA SER A 5 3.57 -19.69 2.32
C SER A 5 3.12 -18.24 2.32
N VAL A 6 2.71 -17.70 1.16
CA VAL A 6 2.20 -16.32 1.02
C VAL A 6 1.02 -16.31 0.07
N LEU A 7 -0.10 -15.74 0.50
CA LEU A 7 -1.26 -15.51 -0.34
C LEU A 7 -1.18 -14.08 -0.88
N VAL A 8 -1.29 -13.92 -2.21
CA VAL A 8 -1.25 -12.61 -2.85
C VAL A 8 -2.64 -12.23 -3.35
N ILE A 9 -3.10 -11.03 -2.97
CA ILE A 9 -4.32 -10.37 -3.45
C ILE A 9 -3.86 -9.23 -4.36
N ALA A 10 -4.05 -9.39 -5.67
CA ALA A 10 -3.54 -8.46 -6.68
C ALA A 10 -4.66 -7.68 -7.35
N GLY A 11 -4.91 -6.45 -6.90
CA GLY A 11 -5.82 -5.48 -7.50
C GLY A 11 -7.27 -6.00 -7.69
N PRO A 12 -7.98 -6.41 -6.62
CA PRO A 12 -9.34 -6.91 -6.76
C PRO A 12 -10.28 -5.81 -7.25
N GLN A 13 -10.96 -6.04 -8.38
CA GLN A 13 -11.92 -5.09 -8.97
C GLN A 13 -13.36 -5.32 -8.48
N SER A 14 -13.57 -6.31 -7.64
CA SER A 14 -14.86 -6.62 -7.03
C SER A 14 -14.66 -7.01 -5.57
N PRO A 15 -15.63 -6.72 -4.70
CA PRO A 15 -15.54 -7.07 -3.29
C PRO A 15 -15.45 -8.58 -3.08
N PHE A 16 -14.61 -8.99 -2.15
CA PHE A 16 -14.60 -10.36 -1.64
C PHE A 16 -15.94 -10.68 -0.97
N LEU A 17 -16.40 -11.89 -1.17
CA LEU A 17 -17.61 -12.40 -0.52
C LEU A 17 -17.32 -12.72 0.96
N GLY A 18 -18.35 -12.67 1.81
CA GLY A 18 -18.21 -12.96 3.24
C GLY A 18 -17.42 -14.25 3.54
N PRO A 19 -17.78 -15.40 2.94
CA PRO A 19 -17.03 -16.65 3.16
C PRO A 19 -15.55 -16.59 2.72
N GLU A 20 -15.20 -15.77 1.71
CA GLU A 20 -13.82 -15.59 1.26
C GLU A 20 -13.04 -14.76 2.28
N VAL A 21 -13.67 -13.69 2.82
CA VAL A 21 -13.08 -12.88 3.90
C VAL A 21 -12.88 -13.72 5.16
N ASP A 22 -13.83 -14.60 5.50
CA ASP A 22 -13.71 -15.49 6.64
C ASP A 22 -12.56 -16.49 6.45
N ALA A 23 -12.39 -17.05 5.25
CA ALA A 23 -11.27 -17.94 4.93
C ALA A 23 -9.91 -17.23 5.02
N LEU A 24 -9.81 -15.95 4.56
CA LEU A 24 -8.62 -15.12 4.72
C LEU A 24 -8.31 -14.84 6.20
N ARG A 25 -9.33 -14.53 6.98
CA ARG A 25 -9.21 -14.31 8.43
C ARG A 25 -8.67 -15.54 9.15
N ASP A 26 -9.23 -16.72 8.84
CA ASP A 26 -8.79 -17.97 9.42
C ASP A 26 -7.37 -18.33 9.00
N TYR A 27 -6.99 -18.08 7.74
CA TYR A 27 -5.64 -18.28 7.23
C TYR A 27 -4.62 -17.41 7.99
N LEU A 28 -4.89 -16.12 8.16
CA LEU A 28 -4.04 -15.20 8.93
C LEU A 28 -3.93 -15.60 10.40
N ARG A 29 -5.05 -15.99 11.04
CA ARG A 29 -5.07 -16.45 12.43
C ARG A 29 -4.29 -17.74 12.68
N GLN A 30 -4.12 -18.55 11.64
CA GLN A 30 -3.32 -19.78 11.69
C GLN A 30 -1.84 -19.55 11.37
N GLY A 31 -1.40 -18.29 11.27
CA GLY A 31 -0.02 -17.93 11.00
C GLY A 31 0.29 -17.73 9.51
N GLY A 32 -0.72 -17.72 8.66
CA GLY A 32 -0.55 -17.43 7.24
C GLY A 32 -0.10 -15.99 6.96
N SER A 33 0.53 -15.77 5.82
CA SER A 33 1.02 -14.47 5.38
C SER A 33 0.29 -13.97 4.15
N VAL A 34 -0.14 -12.68 4.15
CA VAL A 34 -0.91 -12.08 3.05
C VAL A 34 -0.20 -10.82 2.53
N LEU A 35 -0.03 -10.74 1.22
CA LEU A 35 0.32 -9.54 0.48
C LEU A 35 -0.91 -9.04 -0.26
N ALA A 36 -1.38 -7.83 0.04
CA ALA A 36 -2.53 -7.23 -0.61
C ALA A 36 -2.14 -5.94 -1.35
N PHE A 37 -2.53 -5.86 -2.61
CA PHE A 37 -2.48 -4.67 -3.45
C PHE A 37 -3.92 -4.20 -3.68
N LEU A 38 -4.25 -2.96 -3.30
CA LEU A 38 -5.63 -2.47 -3.25
C LEU A 38 -5.79 -1.15 -4.00
N ASP A 39 -6.21 -1.23 -5.24
CA ASP A 39 -6.35 -0.06 -6.10
C ASP A 39 -7.61 0.75 -5.81
N PRO A 40 -7.58 2.10 -5.83
CA PRO A 40 -8.77 2.91 -5.91
C PRO A 40 -9.35 2.85 -7.35
N PRO A 41 -10.63 3.09 -7.56
CA PRO A 41 -11.66 3.32 -6.53
C PRO A 41 -12.33 2.03 -6.04
N PHE A 42 -11.72 0.86 -6.31
CA PHE A 42 -12.36 -0.42 -6.07
C PHE A 42 -12.49 -0.74 -4.57
N ALA A 43 -13.70 -1.10 -4.15
CA ALA A 43 -13.93 -1.61 -2.81
C ALA A 43 -13.58 -3.10 -2.78
N SER A 44 -12.55 -3.46 -2.02
CA SER A 44 -12.12 -4.87 -1.89
C SER A 44 -13.04 -5.71 -1.00
N GLY A 45 -13.84 -5.08 -0.13
CA GLY A 45 -14.60 -5.78 0.91
C GLY A 45 -13.76 -6.23 2.11
N LEU A 46 -12.47 -5.91 2.14
CA LEU A 46 -11.52 -6.34 3.18
C LEU A 46 -11.42 -5.37 4.36
N GLY A 47 -12.10 -4.21 4.33
CA GLY A 47 -11.92 -3.14 5.31
C GLY A 47 -12.05 -3.59 6.77
N GLN A 48 -13.01 -4.46 7.09
CA GLN A 48 -13.16 -5.01 8.43
C GLN A 48 -11.97 -5.90 8.82
N LEU A 49 -11.54 -6.79 7.94
CA LEU A 49 -10.39 -7.68 8.17
C LEU A 49 -9.11 -6.87 8.38
N LEU A 50 -8.88 -5.86 7.53
CA LEU A 50 -7.73 -4.96 7.66
C LEU A 50 -7.77 -4.20 8.99
N GLY A 51 -8.95 -3.68 9.39
CA GLY A 51 -9.15 -3.01 10.68
C GLY A 51 -8.87 -3.90 11.89
N GLU A 52 -9.18 -5.20 11.83
CA GLU A 52 -8.80 -6.18 12.87
C GLU A 52 -7.27 -6.25 13.05
N TRP A 53 -6.51 -5.98 11.99
CA TRP A 53 -5.03 -5.90 11.96
C TRP A 53 -4.50 -4.47 12.15
N GLY A 54 -5.38 -3.50 12.41
CA GLY A 54 -5.02 -2.10 12.61
C GLY A 54 -4.61 -1.36 11.33
N VAL A 55 -4.94 -1.91 10.17
CA VAL A 55 -4.67 -1.27 8.87
C VAL A 55 -5.93 -0.63 8.31
N SER A 56 -5.82 0.60 7.85
CA SER A 56 -6.84 1.28 7.05
C SER A 56 -6.36 1.51 5.63
N ALA A 57 -7.23 1.26 4.65
CA ALA A 57 -7.07 1.65 3.26
C ALA A 57 -8.09 2.75 2.96
N GLY A 58 -7.61 3.93 2.53
CA GLY A 58 -8.46 5.10 2.33
C GLY A 58 -9.39 4.97 1.13
N ASP A 59 -10.53 5.66 1.20
CA ASP A 59 -11.42 5.88 0.05
C ASP A 59 -11.00 7.17 -0.68
N ASP A 60 -9.72 7.27 -0.98
CA ASP A 60 -9.05 8.40 -1.60
C ASP A 60 -8.16 7.90 -2.75
N PHE A 61 -7.62 8.83 -3.51
CA PHE A 61 -6.45 8.57 -4.36
C PHE A 61 -5.39 9.64 -4.11
N VAL A 62 -4.14 9.24 -4.20
CA VAL A 62 -3.05 10.13 -3.82
C VAL A 62 -2.62 11.01 -4.99
N ILE A 63 -2.63 12.31 -4.74
CA ILE A 63 -2.10 13.34 -5.63
C ILE A 63 -0.74 13.79 -5.12
N ASP A 64 0.24 13.94 -6.00
CA ASP A 64 1.56 14.48 -5.68
C ASP A 64 1.93 15.63 -6.64
N THR A 65 1.99 16.85 -6.10
CA THR A 65 2.33 18.07 -6.86
C THR A 65 3.77 18.52 -6.66
N SER A 66 4.64 17.70 -6.08
CA SER A 66 6.06 18.00 -5.89
C SER A 66 6.83 18.25 -7.19
N GLY A 67 6.27 17.80 -8.32
CA GLY A 67 6.89 17.90 -9.64
C GLY A 67 7.97 16.84 -9.91
N ILE A 68 8.30 15.98 -8.95
CA ILE A 68 9.33 14.93 -9.14
C ILE A 68 8.91 13.96 -10.25
N GLY A 69 7.66 13.48 -10.22
CA GLY A 69 7.11 12.62 -11.28
C GLY A 69 7.14 13.29 -12.66
N SER A 70 6.84 14.59 -12.71
CA SER A 70 6.83 15.36 -13.96
C SER A 70 8.21 15.44 -14.64
N LEU A 71 9.31 15.41 -13.87
CA LEU A 71 10.67 15.35 -14.43
C LEU A 71 10.93 14.03 -15.18
N MET A 72 10.14 13.00 -14.88
CA MET A 72 10.19 11.69 -15.54
C MET A 72 9.05 11.49 -16.55
N GLY A 73 8.25 12.52 -16.80
CA GLY A 73 7.11 12.47 -17.73
C GLY A 73 5.84 11.83 -17.14
N LEU A 74 5.78 11.68 -15.83
CA LEU A 74 4.62 11.14 -15.11
C LEU A 74 3.66 12.26 -14.68
N ASP A 75 2.38 11.93 -14.52
CA ASP A 75 1.35 12.85 -14.05
C ASP A 75 1.36 12.93 -12.50
N TYR A 76 0.72 13.96 -11.94
CA TYR A 76 0.51 14.15 -10.50
C TYR A 76 -0.32 13.02 -9.85
N THR A 77 -1.00 12.18 -10.63
CA THR A 77 -1.69 10.96 -10.18
C THR A 77 -0.75 9.76 -10.02
N THR A 78 0.55 9.94 -10.30
CA THR A 78 1.59 8.95 -10.04
C THR A 78 2.52 9.49 -8.95
N PRO A 79 2.11 9.41 -7.66
CA PRO A 79 2.95 9.84 -6.56
C PRO A 79 4.28 9.10 -6.53
N VAL A 80 5.33 9.85 -6.19
CA VAL A 80 6.69 9.34 -6.07
C VAL A 80 7.07 9.28 -4.60
N ALA A 81 7.37 8.09 -4.12
CA ALA A 81 7.86 7.91 -2.76
C ALA A 81 9.40 7.92 -2.71
N MET A 82 9.94 8.67 -1.78
CA MET A 82 11.37 8.80 -1.51
C MET A 82 11.68 8.67 -0.01
N SER A 83 10.65 8.51 0.82
CA SER A 83 10.77 8.34 2.27
C SER A 83 10.24 6.97 2.69
N TYR A 84 11.01 6.26 3.50
CA TYR A 84 10.76 4.88 3.91
C TYR A 84 11.08 4.70 5.39
N ASP A 85 10.34 3.84 6.09
CA ASP A 85 10.71 3.44 7.46
C ASP A 85 11.92 2.50 7.43
N GLN A 86 13.10 3.07 7.49
CA GLN A 86 14.39 2.34 7.43
C GLN A 86 14.57 1.31 8.55
N ALA A 87 13.75 1.32 9.60
CA ALA A 87 13.79 0.33 10.67
C ALA A 87 13.21 -1.01 10.21
N HIS A 88 12.29 -1.01 9.23
CA HIS A 88 11.62 -2.22 8.78
C HIS A 88 12.44 -2.99 7.71
N PRO A 89 12.56 -4.33 7.80
CA PRO A 89 13.34 -5.14 6.86
C PRO A 89 13.00 -4.89 5.38
N ILE A 90 11.73 -4.78 5.03
CA ILE A 90 11.26 -4.58 3.64
C ILE A 90 11.95 -3.39 2.95
N VAL A 91 12.18 -2.31 3.69
CA VAL A 91 12.66 -1.04 3.11
C VAL A 91 14.03 -0.59 3.63
N ARG A 92 14.63 -1.31 4.58
CA ARG A 92 15.92 -0.90 5.20
C ARG A 92 17.10 -0.83 4.23
N LYS A 93 17.05 -1.56 3.10
CA LYS A 93 18.07 -1.52 2.06
C LYS A 93 17.76 -0.52 0.95
N HIS A 94 16.59 0.14 0.98
CA HIS A 94 16.32 1.24 0.06
C HIS A 94 17.27 2.39 0.39
N ARG A 95 18.24 2.59 -0.49
CA ARG A 95 19.28 3.64 -0.31
C ARG A 95 18.65 5.02 -0.47
N ALA A 96 19.25 6.03 0.16
CA ALA A 96 18.86 7.40 -0.08
C ALA A 96 18.91 7.71 -1.59
N GLY A 97 17.82 8.28 -2.09
CA GLY A 97 17.66 8.60 -3.51
C GLY A 97 17.02 7.50 -4.38
N VAL A 98 16.78 6.30 -3.84
CA VAL A 98 15.92 5.32 -4.53
C VAL A 98 14.47 5.80 -4.45
N MET A 99 13.79 5.80 -5.58
CA MET A 99 12.39 6.18 -5.70
C MET A 99 11.52 4.98 -6.01
N THR A 100 10.28 5.02 -5.54
CA THR A 100 9.23 4.09 -5.98
C THR A 100 8.03 4.89 -6.50
N PHE A 101 7.34 4.36 -7.50
CA PHE A 101 6.31 5.04 -8.28
C PHE A 101 5.02 4.25 -8.17
N PHE A 102 3.93 4.93 -7.85
CA PHE A 102 2.63 4.33 -7.62
C PHE A 102 1.60 5.02 -8.50
N GLU A 103 0.96 4.28 -9.42
CA GLU A 103 -0.02 4.86 -10.32
C GLU A 103 -1.43 4.75 -9.73
N PHE A 104 -2.12 5.88 -9.55
CA PHE A 104 -3.47 5.92 -8.95
C PHE A 104 -3.57 5.23 -7.58
N ALA A 105 -2.57 5.42 -6.72
CA ALA A 105 -2.56 4.81 -5.39
C ALA A 105 -3.60 5.40 -4.44
N ARG A 106 -4.10 4.59 -3.51
CA ARG A 106 -4.80 5.06 -2.31
C ARG A 106 -3.87 5.15 -1.10
N SER A 107 -4.29 5.89 -0.10
CA SER A 107 -3.60 5.88 1.18
C SER A 107 -3.79 4.53 1.90
N VAL A 108 -2.71 4.05 2.52
CA VAL A 108 -2.72 2.87 3.39
C VAL A 108 -1.94 3.21 4.65
N ARG A 109 -2.53 2.93 5.84
CA ARG A 109 -1.92 3.29 7.13
C ARG A 109 -2.10 2.20 8.17
N PHE A 110 -1.12 2.11 9.04
CA PHE A 110 -1.28 1.42 10.32
C PHE A 110 -1.77 2.42 11.37
N GLU A 111 -3.00 2.27 11.81
CA GLU A 111 -3.64 3.15 12.81
C GLU A 111 -3.55 2.61 14.24
N GLY A 112 -2.84 1.51 14.41
CA GLY A 112 -2.78 0.77 15.65
C GLY A 112 -3.77 -0.39 15.66
N ALA A 113 -3.38 -1.46 16.30
CA ALA A 113 -4.17 -2.68 16.41
C ALA A 113 -4.42 -3.05 17.88
N ALA A 114 -5.23 -4.07 18.09
CA ALA A 114 -5.38 -4.68 19.38
C ALA A 114 -4.03 -5.19 19.90
N GLU A 115 -3.94 -5.43 21.22
CA GLU A 115 -2.74 -5.96 21.86
C GLU A 115 -2.28 -7.25 21.16
N GLY A 116 -0.98 -7.32 20.85
CA GLY A 116 -0.38 -8.46 20.17
C GLY A 116 -0.04 -8.24 18.71
N TYR A 117 -0.50 -7.14 18.09
CA TYR A 117 -0.10 -6.77 16.74
C TYR A 117 0.96 -5.68 16.75
N LEU A 118 1.99 -5.84 15.91
CA LEU A 118 3.04 -4.86 15.69
C LEU A 118 3.03 -4.46 14.22
N GLY A 119 2.80 -3.17 13.94
CA GLY A 119 2.73 -2.66 12.59
C GLY A 119 3.38 -1.31 12.43
N VAL A 120 3.72 -0.97 11.20
CA VAL A 120 4.31 0.31 10.78
C VAL A 120 3.83 0.69 9.38
N ASP A 121 3.84 1.98 9.11
CA ASP A 121 3.78 2.52 7.75
C ASP A 121 5.17 2.40 7.10
N LEU A 122 5.23 1.93 5.85
CA LEU A 122 6.50 1.59 5.20
C LEU A 122 7.01 2.67 4.25
N VAL A 123 6.10 3.29 3.49
CA VAL A 123 6.42 4.07 2.29
C VAL A 123 5.63 5.36 2.31
N PHE A 124 6.31 6.49 2.10
CA PHE A 124 5.69 7.81 2.20
C PHE A 124 5.95 8.64 0.96
N THR A 125 4.94 9.38 0.55
CA THR A 125 4.99 10.40 -0.51
C THR A 125 5.66 11.68 -0.03
N SER A 126 5.68 12.70 -0.90
CA SER A 126 6.17 14.04 -0.58
C SER A 126 5.22 14.80 0.37
N GLU A 127 5.72 15.87 0.99
CA GLU A 127 4.89 16.81 1.78
C GLU A 127 3.89 17.59 0.90
N GLN A 128 4.12 17.67 -0.42
CA GLN A 128 3.24 18.32 -1.39
C GLN A 128 2.19 17.37 -1.98
N SER A 129 2.01 16.21 -1.38
CA SER A 129 0.97 15.25 -1.73
C SER A 129 -0.24 15.36 -0.81
N TRP A 130 -1.33 14.73 -1.20
CA TRP A 130 -2.51 14.51 -0.35
C TRP A 130 -3.34 13.33 -0.85
N GLY A 131 -4.16 12.76 0.04
CA GLY A 131 -5.22 11.83 -0.33
C GLY A 131 -6.46 12.60 -0.73
N GLU A 132 -6.77 12.62 -2.03
CA GLU A 132 -7.92 13.30 -2.62
C GLU A 132 -9.16 12.43 -2.46
N THR A 133 -10.19 12.97 -1.83
CA THR A 133 -11.45 12.25 -1.56
C THR A 133 -12.52 12.48 -2.62
N ASP A 134 -12.39 13.52 -3.45
CA ASP A 134 -13.28 13.74 -4.58
C ASP A 134 -12.83 12.95 -5.82
N LEU A 135 -13.23 11.69 -5.90
CA LEU A 135 -12.88 10.81 -7.02
C LEU A 135 -13.42 11.31 -8.38
N THR A 136 -14.32 12.30 -8.42
CA THR A 136 -14.83 12.87 -9.68
C THR A 136 -13.75 13.65 -10.43
N VAL A 137 -12.71 14.12 -9.73
CA VAL A 137 -11.55 14.78 -10.31
C VAL A 137 -10.87 13.88 -11.35
N LEU A 138 -10.85 12.56 -11.15
CA LEU A 138 -10.29 11.61 -12.11
C LEU A 138 -11.06 11.55 -13.43
N GLN A 139 -12.37 11.88 -13.41
CA GLN A 139 -13.23 11.83 -14.58
C GLN A 139 -13.10 13.09 -15.46
N ALA A 140 -12.50 14.15 -14.94
CA ALA A 140 -12.28 15.37 -15.71
C ALA A 140 -11.15 15.18 -16.75
N ASN A 141 -11.25 15.86 -17.91
CA ASN A 141 -10.18 15.86 -18.91
C ASN A 141 -8.86 16.33 -18.29
N PRO A 142 -7.72 15.62 -18.51
CA PRO A 142 -6.44 15.95 -17.91
C PRO A 142 -6.03 17.43 -18.00
N GLY A 143 -6.27 18.07 -19.12
CA GLY A 143 -5.95 19.51 -19.34
C GLY A 143 -6.93 20.50 -18.68
N LYS A 144 -7.99 20.05 -17.99
CA LYS A 144 -8.98 20.88 -17.29
C LYS A 144 -9.09 20.54 -15.80
N ARG A 145 -8.31 19.59 -15.33
CA ARG A 145 -8.30 19.23 -13.91
C ARG A 145 -7.66 20.36 -13.11
N THR A 146 -8.40 20.90 -12.16
CA THR A 146 -7.85 21.74 -11.11
C THR A 146 -7.88 20.90 -9.84
N VAL A 147 -6.73 20.40 -9.44
CA VAL A 147 -6.58 19.65 -8.20
C VAL A 147 -5.93 20.54 -7.16
N LYS A 148 -6.50 20.57 -5.98
CA LYS A 148 -5.97 21.30 -4.83
C LYS A 148 -6.42 20.58 -3.58
N LEU A 149 -5.60 20.64 -2.56
CA LEU A 149 -5.93 20.16 -1.23
C LEU A 149 -7.14 20.91 -0.69
N ASP A 150 -8.21 20.22 -0.36
CA ASP A 150 -9.38 20.77 0.34
C ASP A 150 -9.19 20.56 1.85
N GLU A 151 -8.77 21.64 2.55
CA GLU A 151 -8.44 21.60 3.98
C GLU A 151 -9.62 21.08 4.82
N GLY A 152 -9.34 20.11 5.68
CA GLY A 152 -10.35 19.51 6.58
C GLY A 152 -11.22 18.44 5.91
N VAL A 153 -11.05 18.19 4.62
CA VAL A 153 -11.69 17.12 3.84
C VAL A 153 -10.66 16.10 3.42
N ASP A 154 -9.64 16.57 2.68
CA ASP A 154 -8.56 15.72 2.21
C ASP A 154 -7.51 15.48 3.29
N ARG A 155 -6.75 14.40 3.10
CA ARG A 155 -5.65 14.04 3.98
C ARG A 155 -4.35 14.66 3.48
N PRO A 156 -3.77 15.65 4.20
CA PRO A 156 -2.51 16.24 3.77
C PRO A 156 -1.34 15.24 3.87
N GLY A 157 -0.33 15.46 3.00
CA GLY A 157 0.90 14.68 3.00
C GLY A 157 1.87 15.00 4.15
N PRO A 158 2.91 14.17 4.31
CA PRO A 158 3.18 12.99 3.48
C PRO A 158 2.14 11.88 3.71
N VAL A 159 1.72 11.22 2.63
CA VAL A 159 0.74 10.14 2.68
C VAL A 159 1.45 8.80 2.70
N SER A 160 1.05 7.89 3.61
CA SER A 160 1.52 6.51 3.59
C SER A 160 0.82 5.73 2.48
N LEU A 161 1.60 4.96 1.72
CA LEU A 161 1.15 4.12 0.60
C LEU A 161 1.20 2.62 0.91
N ALA A 162 1.82 2.24 2.02
CA ALA A 162 1.96 0.84 2.42
C ALA A 162 2.11 0.69 3.93
N ALA A 163 1.56 -0.39 4.45
CA ALA A 163 1.72 -0.80 5.84
C ALA A 163 2.10 -2.28 5.95
N ALA A 164 2.92 -2.60 6.95
CA ALA A 164 3.25 -3.98 7.31
C ALA A 164 2.87 -4.24 8.77
N VAL A 165 2.28 -5.40 9.02
CA VAL A 165 1.83 -5.82 10.35
C VAL A 165 2.19 -7.27 10.57
N ARG A 166 2.60 -7.61 11.80
CA ARG A 166 2.78 -8.98 12.25
C ARG A 166 1.99 -9.24 13.54
N ASP A 167 1.44 -10.43 13.63
CA ASP A 167 0.93 -10.96 14.90
C ASP A 167 2.11 -11.45 15.74
N SER A 168 2.35 -10.81 16.89
CA SER A 168 3.45 -11.12 17.79
C SER A 168 3.02 -11.93 19.03
N ALA A 169 1.73 -12.10 19.23
CA ALA A 169 1.15 -12.81 20.39
C ALA A 169 0.44 -14.12 20.02
N GLY A 170 0.04 -14.28 18.74
CA GLY A 170 -0.67 -15.45 18.23
C GLY A 170 0.23 -16.41 17.45
N ALA A 171 -0.28 -16.88 16.31
CA ALA A 171 0.40 -17.86 15.45
C ALA A 171 1.50 -17.26 14.53
N GLY A 172 1.76 -15.96 14.61
CA GLY A 172 2.84 -15.31 13.86
C GLY A 172 2.48 -14.87 12.45
N GLY A 173 1.20 -14.79 12.09
CA GLY A 173 0.76 -14.32 10.78
C GLY A 173 1.29 -12.92 10.42
N ARG A 174 1.48 -12.66 9.12
CA ARG A 174 2.01 -11.39 8.60
C ARG A 174 1.10 -10.83 7.50
N LEU A 175 0.96 -9.52 7.49
CA LEU A 175 0.15 -8.80 6.51
C LEU A 175 0.95 -7.61 5.97
N VAL A 176 1.05 -7.50 4.64
CA VAL A 176 1.54 -6.29 3.98
C VAL A 176 0.45 -5.80 3.03
N VAL A 177 0.13 -4.51 3.10
CA VAL A 177 -0.87 -3.88 2.25
C VAL A 177 -0.22 -2.71 1.52
N PHE A 178 -0.39 -2.67 0.20
CA PHE A 178 -0.07 -1.53 -0.65
C PHE A 178 -1.35 -0.93 -1.23
N GLY A 179 -1.37 0.37 -1.41
CA GLY A 179 -2.50 1.12 -1.97
C GLY A 179 -2.53 1.15 -3.49
N ASP A 180 -1.72 0.34 -4.16
CA ASP A 180 -1.60 0.27 -5.62
C ASP A 180 -1.09 -1.12 -6.02
N SER A 181 -1.57 -1.67 -7.13
CA SER A 181 -1.05 -2.90 -7.73
C SER A 181 -0.14 -2.63 -8.94
N ASP A 182 -0.29 -1.48 -9.58
CA ASP A 182 0.42 -1.14 -10.81
C ASP A 182 1.93 -1.03 -10.61
N PHE A 183 2.39 -0.57 -9.44
CA PHE A 183 3.82 -0.46 -9.15
C PHE A 183 4.56 -1.80 -9.26
N ALA A 184 3.88 -2.92 -9.05
CA ALA A 184 4.41 -4.29 -9.19
C ALA A 184 4.06 -4.93 -10.55
N SER A 185 3.38 -4.20 -11.44
CA SER A 185 3.04 -4.67 -12.78
C SER A 185 4.23 -4.60 -13.75
N ASN A 186 4.12 -5.28 -14.90
CA ASN A 186 5.17 -5.27 -15.93
C ASN A 186 5.55 -3.86 -16.43
N ASN A 187 4.66 -2.87 -16.28
CA ASN A 187 4.92 -1.51 -16.73
C ASN A 187 5.82 -0.73 -15.76
N PHE A 188 5.74 -1.03 -14.47
CA PHE A 188 6.40 -0.28 -13.41
C PHE A 188 7.43 -1.09 -12.60
N PHE A 189 7.43 -2.42 -12.71
CA PHE A 189 8.29 -3.29 -11.91
C PHE A 189 9.79 -2.96 -12.04
N ASP A 190 10.26 -2.70 -13.26
CA ASP A 190 11.67 -2.39 -13.53
C ASP A 190 12.00 -0.88 -13.30
N LEU A 191 11.02 -0.09 -12.85
CA LEU A 191 11.21 1.33 -12.61
C LEU A 191 11.82 1.58 -11.23
N GLN A 192 13.10 1.95 -11.19
CA GLN A 192 13.83 2.29 -9.97
C GLN A 192 13.72 1.20 -8.88
N GLY A 193 13.13 1.52 -7.72
CA GLY A 193 13.01 0.63 -6.57
C GLY A 193 11.74 -0.20 -6.50
N ASN A 194 10.86 -0.14 -7.50
CA ASN A 194 9.55 -0.81 -7.44
C ASN A 194 9.66 -2.33 -7.30
N GLY A 195 10.46 -2.96 -8.15
CA GLY A 195 10.66 -4.41 -8.10
C GLY A 195 11.30 -4.87 -6.79
N ASP A 196 12.31 -4.15 -6.32
CA ASP A 196 12.95 -4.45 -5.04
C ASP A 196 11.94 -4.35 -3.88
N LEU A 197 11.08 -3.32 -3.88
CA LEU A 197 10.05 -3.15 -2.86
C LEU A 197 9.06 -4.32 -2.84
N ALA A 198 8.57 -4.72 -4.02
CA ALA A 198 7.63 -5.84 -4.15
C ALA A 198 8.25 -7.17 -3.72
N LEU A 199 9.48 -7.46 -4.16
CA LEU A 199 10.20 -8.69 -3.82
C LEU A 199 10.58 -8.74 -2.34
N ASN A 200 11.02 -7.63 -1.76
CA ASN A 200 11.34 -7.56 -0.34
C ASN A 200 10.09 -7.79 0.53
N ALA A 201 8.92 -7.28 0.12
CA ALA A 201 7.66 -7.56 0.80
C ALA A 201 7.31 -9.05 0.78
N LEU A 202 7.45 -9.70 -0.37
CA LEU A 202 7.26 -11.16 -0.51
C LEU A 202 8.24 -11.95 0.35
N SER A 203 9.52 -11.59 0.32
CA SER A 203 10.57 -12.27 1.10
C SER A 203 10.32 -12.15 2.61
N TRP A 204 9.92 -10.97 3.07
CA TRP A 204 9.56 -10.77 4.48
C TRP A 204 8.33 -11.59 4.90
N LEU A 205 7.32 -11.68 4.03
CA LEU A 205 6.11 -12.48 4.28
C LEU A 205 6.41 -13.98 4.26
N ALA A 206 7.35 -14.43 3.43
CA ALA A 206 7.81 -15.82 3.35
C ALA A 206 8.80 -16.19 4.45
N GLU A 207 9.14 -15.26 5.37
CA GLU A 207 10.15 -15.41 6.42
C GLU A 207 11.58 -15.68 5.89
N ASP A 208 11.84 -15.33 4.64
CA ASP A 208 13.15 -15.45 4.00
C ASP A 208 13.86 -14.09 3.94
N GLU A 209 14.22 -13.59 5.13
CA GLU A 209 14.85 -12.27 5.27
C GLU A 209 16.32 -12.25 4.78
N GLU A 210 16.91 -13.39 4.46
CA GLU A 210 18.24 -13.46 3.86
C GLU A 210 18.27 -12.92 2.42
N LEU A 211 17.11 -12.94 1.74
CA LEU A 211 16.93 -12.41 0.39
C LEU A 211 16.70 -10.89 0.34
N ILE A 212 16.47 -10.23 1.47
CA ILE A 212 16.19 -8.78 1.57
C ILE A 212 17.48 -7.96 1.63
#